data_d84f9f21b9207ae00ecc4e4475fd81e1
#
_entry.id   d84f9f21b9207ae00ecc4e4475fd81e1
#
_cell.length_a   1.000
_cell.length_b   1.000
_cell.length_c   1.000
_cell.angle_alpha   90.00
_cell.angle_beta   90.00
_cell.angle_gamma   90.00
#
_symmetry.space_group_name_H-M   'P 1'
#
loop_
_entity.id
_entity.type
_entity.pdbx_description
1 polymer ?
#
loop_
_entity_poly.entity_id
_entity_poly.type
_entity_poly.pdbx_seq_one_letter_code
_entity_poly.pdbx_strand_id
1 'polypeptide(L)'
;MMGMAACDNSHEHIAPAINPNDSLPFMSSRGISNLISDSGVISYKIVAEDWDIYNTQPQKWSFLKGLFLEKFDTTFHVQWYVQADTAYCHDNRIWELRGRAVILNREGTLFRSEELFWDMNEHQMWSNLFMRINKPDSEQQLEGDRFRSNEEMTDYHITSSSGFTPVSDSEPQQETSPEPAAGVSKADTTVVRAPNKPIPSSIHRQ
;
A
#
# COMPACT_ATOMS: atom_id res chain seq x y z
N MET A 1 9.35 0.12 -77.89
CA MET A 1 8.45 -0.07 -76.73
C MET A 1 9.32 -0.44 -75.55
N MET A 2 9.51 0.55 -74.68
CA MET A 2 10.28 0.38 -73.44
C MET A 2 9.29 0.15 -72.30
N GLY A 3 9.31 -1.04 -71.70
CA GLY A 3 8.52 -1.37 -70.51
C GLY A 3 9.26 -0.88 -69.24
N MET A 4 8.62 0.02 -68.51
CA MET A 4 9.09 0.40 -67.17
C MET A 4 8.60 -0.63 -66.16
N ALA A 5 9.52 -1.35 -65.49
CA ALA A 5 9.21 -2.14 -64.33
C ALA A 5 9.14 -1.21 -63.10
N ALA A 6 7.95 -1.07 -62.53
CA ALA A 6 7.78 -0.41 -61.25
C ALA A 6 8.19 -1.38 -60.16
N CYS A 7 9.22 -1.03 -59.39
CA CYS A 7 9.52 -1.70 -58.12
C CYS A 7 8.46 -1.28 -57.10
N ASP A 8 7.64 -2.23 -56.68
CA ASP A 8 6.73 -2.08 -55.56
C ASP A 8 7.56 -2.14 -54.28
N ASN A 9 7.64 -1.01 -53.61
CA ASN A 9 8.25 -0.90 -52.29
C ASN A 9 7.23 -1.34 -51.22
N SER A 10 7.08 -2.65 -51.07
CA SER A 10 6.38 -3.20 -49.94
C SER A 10 7.15 -2.79 -48.67
N HIS A 11 6.63 -1.80 -47.97
CA HIS A 11 7.07 -1.52 -46.61
C HIS A 11 6.81 -2.76 -45.76
N GLU A 12 7.84 -3.55 -45.55
CA GLU A 12 7.84 -4.61 -44.57
C GLU A 12 7.48 -3.96 -43.24
N HIS A 13 6.32 -4.29 -42.67
CA HIS A 13 5.96 -3.94 -41.32
C HIS A 13 6.93 -4.64 -40.36
N ILE A 14 8.07 -4.01 -40.13
CA ILE A 14 8.97 -4.42 -39.06
C ILE A 14 8.22 -4.11 -37.79
N ALA A 15 7.74 -5.14 -37.10
CA ALA A 15 7.24 -4.98 -35.74
C ALA A 15 8.31 -4.22 -34.92
N PRO A 16 7.91 -3.26 -34.07
CA PRO A 16 8.87 -2.52 -33.26
C PRO A 16 9.74 -3.54 -32.56
N ALA A 17 11.06 -3.43 -32.72
CA ALA A 17 12.01 -4.33 -32.09
C ALA A 17 11.72 -4.33 -30.60
N ILE A 18 11.33 -5.47 -30.05
CA ILE A 18 11.29 -5.68 -28.61
C ILE A 18 12.71 -5.42 -28.15
N ASN A 19 12.93 -4.32 -27.42
CA ASN A 19 14.25 -4.03 -26.90
C ASN A 19 14.58 -5.12 -25.88
N PRO A 20 15.50 -6.05 -26.12
CA PRO A 20 15.80 -7.15 -25.21
C PRO A 20 16.29 -6.64 -23.85
N ASN A 21 16.73 -5.38 -23.77
CA ASN A 21 17.14 -4.74 -22.52
C ASN A 21 15.97 -4.44 -21.57
N ASP A 22 14.73 -4.38 -22.08
CA ASP A 22 13.55 -4.08 -21.24
C ASP A 22 13.07 -5.31 -20.47
N SER A 23 13.49 -6.51 -20.86
CA SER A 23 13.09 -7.77 -20.24
C SER A 23 14.09 -8.31 -19.22
N LEU A 24 15.33 -7.82 -19.23
CA LEU A 24 16.37 -8.25 -18.31
C LEU A 24 16.70 -7.15 -17.29
N PRO A 25 16.90 -7.52 -16.03
CA PRO A 25 17.33 -6.54 -15.04
C PRO A 25 18.74 -6.05 -15.36
N PHE A 26 18.93 -4.73 -15.26
CA PHE A 26 20.24 -4.08 -15.33
C PHE A 26 21.13 -4.48 -14.14
N MET A 27 20.51 -4.62 -12.97
CA MET A 27 21.16 -5.05 -11.73
C MET A 27 20.26 -6.01 -10.98
N SER A 28 20.87 -7.07 -10.43
CA SER A 28 20.19 -8.02 -9.53
C SER A 28 21.00 -8.16 -8.25
N SER A 29 20.32 -8.04 -7.13
CA SER A 29 20.88 -8.24 -5.78
C SER A 29 20.11 -9.32 -5.05
N ARG A 30 20.78 -10.03 -4.14
CA ARG A 30 20.20 -11.10 -3.34
C ARG A 30 20.46 -10.90 -1.86
N GLY A 31 19.47 -11.25 -1.02
CA GLY A 31 19.60 -11.18 0.44
C GLY A 31 19.89 -9.76 0.91
N ILE A 32 19.05 -8.80 0.55
CA ILE A 32 19.30 -7.38 0.80
C ILE A 32 18.70 -6.92 2.14
N SER A 33 19.41 -5.97 2.76
CA SER A 33 18.93 -5.16 3.87
C SER A 33 19.52 -3.76 3.71
N ASN A 34 18.76 -2.85 3.10
CA ASN A 34 19.21 -1.52 2.74
C ASN A 34 18.44 -0.43 3.46
N LEU A 35 19.17 0.58 3.94
CA LEU A 35 18.59 1.84 4.43
C LEU A 35 18.58 2.85 3.28
N ILE A 36 17.42 3.43 3.04
CA ILE A 36 17.23 4.47 2.04
C ILE A 36 17.07 5.81 2.75
N SER A 37 17.89 6.77 2.35
CA SER A 37 17.83 8.13 2.89
C SER A 37 17.43 9.13 1.82
N ASP A 38 16.66 10.12 2.23
CA ASP A 38 16.42 11.33 1.46
C ASP A 38 16.96 12.53 2.22
N SER A 39 17.73 13.39 1.52
CA SER A 39 18.29 14.61 2.08
C SER A 39 19.05 14.41 3.41
N GLY A 40 19.72 13.24 3.57
CA GLY A 40 20.48 12.90 4.77
C GLY A 40 19.65 12.33 5.93
N VAL A 41 18.35 12.19 5.77
CA VAL A 41 17.46 11.53 6.74
C VAL A 41 17.10 10.13 6.26
N ILE A 42 17.24 9.11 7.10
CA ILE A 42 16.83 7.75 6.77
C ILE A 42 15.30 7.73 6.73
N SER A 43 14.75 7.42 5.56
CA SER A 43 13.32 7.44 5.33
C SER A 43 12.70 6.06 5.45
N TYR A 44 13.37 5.02 4.95
CA TYR A 44 12.87 3.65 5.06
C TYR A 44 14.00 2.61 4.93
N LYS A 45 13.70 1.40 5.39
CA LYS A 45 14.56 0.23 5.25
C LYS A 45 13.84 -0.83 4.44
N ILE A 46 14.54 -1.38 3.45
CA ILE A 46 14.09 -2.50 2.62
C ILE A 46 14.81 -3.75 3.05
N VAL A 47 14.06 -4.83 3.29
CA VAL A 47 14.58 -6.18 3.45
C VAL A 47 13.88 -7.08 2.44
N ALA A 48 14.64 -7.76 1.59
CA ALA A 48 14.09 -8.66 0.57
C ALA A 48 15.09 -9.75 0.19
N GLU A 49 14.58 -10.87 -0.33
CA GLU A 49 15.44 -11.95 -0.85
C GLU A 49 16.02 -11.62 -2.22
N ASP A 50 15.31 -10.87 -3.05
CA ASP A 50 15.78 -10.41 -4.33
C ASP A 50 15.41 -8.94 -4.57
N TRP A 51 16.20 -8.28 -5.38
CA TRP A 51 15.96 -6.94 -5.87
C TRP A 51 16.53 -6.82 -7.26
N ASP A 52 15.65 -6.71 -8.23
CA ASP A 52 16.00 -6.52 -9.63
C ASP A 52 15.68 -5.09 -10.06
N ILE A 53 16.65 -4.43 -10.67
CA ILE A 53 16.50 -3.07 -11.21
C ILE A 53 16.51 -3.14 -12.72
N TYR A 54 15.49 -2.58 -13.35
CA TYR A 54 15.35 -2.50 -14.80
C TYR A 54 15.64 -1.08 -15.28
N ASN A 55 16.38 -0.97 -16.38
CA ASN A 55 16.67 0.31 -17.03
C ASN A 55 15.55 0.66 -18.04
N THR A 56 14.30 0.55 -17.61
CA THR A 56 13.11 0.95 -18.36
C THR A 56 12.80 2.43 -18.17
N GLN A 57 11.90 2.99 -18.97
CA GLN A 57 11.34 4.32 -18.76
C GLN A 57 9.82 4.22 -18.65
N PRO A 58 9.24 4.46 -17.46
CA PRO A 58 9.92 4.81 -16.18
C PRO A 58 10.77 3.67 -15.61
N GLN A 59 11.76 4.01 -14.78
CA GLN A 59 12.60 3.04 -14.10
C GLN A 59 11.73 2.10 -13.24
N LYS A 60 12.06 0.81 -13.22
CA LYS A 60 11.32 -0.19 -12.47
C LYS A 60 12.25 -0.99 -11.57
N TRP A 61 11.84 -1.16 -10.31
CA TRP A 61 12.38 -2.18 -9.41
C TRP A 61 11.37 -3.30 -9.23
N SER A 62 11.85 -4.51 -9.00
CA SER A 62 11.00 -5.63 -8.62
C SER A 62 11.61 -6.45 -7.49
N PHE A 63 10.72 -6.98 -6.65
CA PHE A 63 10.99 -7.82 -5.50
C PHE A 63 10.02 -9.01 -5.61
N LEU A 64 10.48 -10.12 -6.20
CA LEU A 64 9.59 -11.23 -6.58
C LEU A 64 9.49 -12.32 -5.53
N LYS A 65 10.32 -12.26 -4.46
CA LYS A 65 10.38 -13.27 -3.39
C LYS A 65 10.12 -12.69 -2.01
N GLY A 66 9.23 -11.74 -1.94
CA GLY A 66 8.87 -11.07 -0.70
C GLY A 66 9.61 -9.76 -0.47
N LEU A 67 8.87 -8.84 0.14
CA LEU A 67 9.37 -7.55 0.60
C LEU A 67 8.91 -7.33 2.04
N PHE A 68 9.83 -6.85 2.86
CA PHE A 68 9.54 -6.23 4.14
C PHE A 68 10.14 -4.82 4.14
N LEU A 69 9.33 -3.83 4.49
CA LEU A 69 9.72 -2.44 4.49
C LEU A 69 9.33 -1.78 5.83
N GLU A 70 10.26 -1.03 6.41
CA GLU A 70 10.06 -0.20 7.59
C GLU A 70 10.14 1.27 7.18
N LYS A 71 9.11 2.05 7.45
CA LYS A 71 9.10 3.51 7.27
C LYS A 71 9.45 4.19 8.57
N PHE A 72 10.36 5.17 8.53
CA PHE A 72 10.78 5.95 9.68
C PHE A 72 10.25 7.39 9.61
N ASP A 73 10.03 7.96 10.78
CA ASP A 73 9.84 9.40 10.93
C ASP A 73 11.18 10.15 10.95
N THR A 74 11.15 11.47 11.01
CA THR A 74 12.35 12.32 11.03
C THR A 74 13.21 12.13 12.28
N THR A 75 12.70 11.45 13.30
CA THR A 75 13.41 11.13 14.56
C THR A 75 13.88 9.66 14.61
N PHE A 76 13.81 8.98 13.48
CA PHE A 76 14.22 7.57 13.32
C PHE A 76 13.38 6.59 14.16
N HIS A 77 12.10 6.91 14.37
CA HIS A 77 11.14 5.95 14.91
C HIS A 77 10.32 5.36 13.77
N VAL A 78 9.94 4.09 13.92
CA VAL A 78 9.12 3.42 12.92
C VAL A 78 7.70 3.98 12.96
N GLN A 79 7.20 4.43 11.80
CA GLN A 79 5.83 4.87 11.60
C GLN A 79 4.92 3.69 11.25
N TRP A 80 5.39 2.81 10.39
CA TRP A 80 4.70 1.61 10.00
C TRP A 80 5.66 0.59 9.37
N TYR A 81 5.19 -0.64 9.35
CA TYR A 81 5.81 -1.76 8.65
C TYR A 81 4.88 -2.21 7.53
N VAL A 82 5.44 -2.65 6.42
CA VAL A 82 4.68 -3.34 5.37
C VAL A 82 5.40 -4.60 4.94
N GLN A 83 4.60 -5.63 4.66
CA GLN A 83 5.06 -6.90 4.10
C GLN A 83 4.15 -7.27 2.94
N ALA A 84 4.73 -7.86 1.88
CA ALA A 84 4.01 -8.42 0.75
C ALA A 84 4.78 -9.56 0.11
N ASP A 85 4.09 -10.42 -0.65
CA ASP A 85 4.73 -11.55 -1.35
C ASP A 85 5.56 -11.07 -2.53
N THR A 86 5.10 -10.04 -3.23
CA THR A 86 5.84 -9.40 -4.32
C THR A 86 5.65 -7.88 -4.25
N ALA A 87 6.63 -7.14 -4.74
CA ALA A 87 6.52 -5.70 -4.86
C ALA A 87 7.20 -5.17 -6.11
N TYR A 88 6.70 -4.04 -6.58
CA TYR A 88 7.30 -3.26 -7.64
C TYR A 88 7.40 -1.80 -7.20
N CYS A 89 8.46 -1.13 -7.63
CA CYS A 89 8.58 0.31 -7.48
C CYS A 89 8.78 0.92 -8.87
N HIS A 90 7.92 1.85 -9.23
CA HIS A 90 7.95 2.55 -10.51
C HIS A 90 8.44 3.98 -10.31
N ASP A 91 9.46 4.35 -11.07
CA ASP A 91 10.06 5.68 -11.08
C ASP A 91 10.51 6.19 -9.70
N ASN A 92 10.96 5.25 -8.83
CA ASN A 92 11.31 5.53 -7.43
C ASN A 92 10.21 6.25 -6.64
N ARG A 93 8.96 6.12 -7.07
CA ARG A 93 7.84 6.89 -6.56
C ARG A 93 6.66 6.02 -6.15
N ILE A 94 6.15 5.22 -7.08
CA ILE A 94 4.93 4.44 -6.85
C ILE A 94 5.30 3.01 -6.53
N TRP A 95 4.97 2.60 -5.32
CA TRP A 95 5.08 1.23 -4.88
C TRP A 95 3.77 0.49 -5.13
N GLU A 96 3.89 -0.70 -5.68
CA GLU A 96 2.82 -1.65 -5.90
C GLU A 96 3.18 -2.93 -5.17
N LEU A 97 2.41 -3.28 -4.14
CA LEU A 97 2.60 -4.48 -3.33
C LEU A 97 1.48 -5.46 -3.64
N ARG A 98 1.83 -6.70 -3.85
CA ARG A 98 0.90 -7.77 -4.26
C ARG A 98 1.07 -9.01 -3.42
N GLY A 99 -0.05 -9.68 -3.17
CA GLY A 99 -0.14 -10.90 -2.40
C GLY A 99 0.09 -10.67 -0.91
N ARG A 100 -0.92 -10.99 -0.11
CA ARG A 100 -0.90 -10.90 1.36
C ARG A 100 -0.26 -9.62 1.89
N ALA A 101 -0.61 -8.48 1.26
CA ALA A 101 -0.11 -7.19 1.71
C ALA A 101 -0.63 -6.88 3.12
N VAL A 102 0.29 -6.66 4.05
CA VAL A 102 -0.01 -6.40 5.46
C VAL A 102 0.73 -5.14 5.89
N ILE A 103 0.01 -4.18 6.47
CA ILE A 103 0.61 -3.02 7.12
C ILE A 103 0.29 -3.06 8.61
N LEU A 104 1.29 -2.76 9.40
CA LEU A 104 1.15 -2.49 10.84
C LEU A 104 1.62 -1.06 11.09
N ASN A 105 0.69 -0.19 11.49
CA ASN A 105 1.04 1.18 11.82
C ASN A 105 1.54 1.33 13.28
N ARG A 106 2.02 2.51 13.62
CA ARG A 106 2.55 2.83 14.96
C ARG A 106 1.52 2.64 16.09
N GLU A 107 0.23 2.77 15.79
CA GLU A 107 -0.85 2.60 16.75
C GLU A 107 -1.23 1.12 16.98
N GLY A 108 -0.56 0.19 16.29
CA GLY A 108 -0.85 -1.25 16.35
C GLY A 108 -2.04 -1.64 15.48
N THR A 109 -2.59 -0.73 14.65
CA THR A 109 -3.65 -1.07 13.71
C THR A 109 -3.07 -1.86 12.55
N LEU A 110 -3.73 -2.96 12.24
CA LEU A 110 -3.30 -3.92 11.23
C LEU A 110 -4.23 -3.88 10.02
N PHE A 111 -3.67 -3.57 8.87
CA PHE A 111 -4.36 -3.51 7.58
C PHE A 111 -3.93 -4.70 6.73
N ARG A 112 -4.88 -5.39 6.10
CA ARG A 112 -4.63 -6.55 5.22
C ARG A 112 -5.40 -6.42 3.93
N SER A 113 -4.70 -6.65 2.81
CA SER A 113 -5.28 -6.72 1.47
C SER A 113 -4.42 -7.61 0.56
N GLU A 114 -4.95 -7.98 -0.60
CA GLU A 114 -4.17 -8.66 -1.64
C GLU A 114 -3.41 -7.66 -2.54
N GLU A 115 -3.68 -6.37 -2.38
CA GLU A 115 -3.06 -5.29 -3.15
C GLU A 115 -2.89 -4.07 -2.27
N LEU A 116 -1.78 -3.38 -2.45
CA LEU A 116 -1.57 -2.06 -1.86
C LEU A 116 -0.71 -1.22 -2.80
N PHE A 117 -1.09 0.02 -2.97
CA PHE A 117 -0.29 1.05 -3.63
C PHE A 117 0.15 2.09 -2.62
N TRP A 118 1.35 2.62 -2.81
CA TRP A 118 1.88 3.74 -2.06
C TRP A 118 2.54 4.74 -3.02
N ASP A 119 2.04 5.97 -3.06
CA ASP A 119 2.68 7.09 -3.77
C ASP A 119 3.47 7.94 -2.78
N MET A 120 4.80 7.88 -2.90
CA MET A 120 5.71 8.60 -2.02
C MET A 120 5.61 10.12 -2.16
N ASN A 121 5.28 10.63 -3.34
CA ASN A 121 5.20 12.07 -3.59
C ASN A 121 3.88 12.68 -3.10
N GLU A 122 2.77 11.92 -3.29
CA GLU A 122 1.46 12.35 -2.84
C GLU A 122 1.21 12.01 -1.37
N HIS A 123 2.13 11.28 -0.73
CA HIS A 123 1.99 10.79 0.65
C HIS A 123 0.67 10.07 0.88
N GLN A 124 0.29 9.20 -0.05
CA GLN A 124 -0.97 8.46 -0.03
C GLN A 124 -0.77 6.97 -0.23
N MET A 125 -1.64 6.20 0.43
CA MET A 125 -1.77 4.77 0.21
C MET A 125 -3.18 4.42 -0.21
N TRP A 126 -3.34 3.41 -1.08
CA TRP A 126 -4.65 2.93 -1.48
C TRP A 126 -4.63 1.46 -1.88
N SER A 127 -5.80 0.85 -1.81
CA SER A 127 -6.10 -0.45 -2.41
C SER A 127 -7.42 -0.35 -3.17
N ASN A 128 -7.50 -0.99 -4.32
CA ASN A 128 -8.75 -1.11 -5.08
C ASN A 128 -9.48 -2.43 -4.78
N LEU A 129 -8.87 -3.28 -3.96
CA LEU A 129 -9.40 -4.55 -3.55
C LEU A 129 -9.92 -4.49 -2.11
N PHE A 130 -10.52 -5.60 -1.67
CA PHE A 130 -11.00 -5.79 -0.32
C PHE A 130 -9.89 -5.55 0.71
N MET A 131 -10.22 -4.78 1.74
CA MET A 131 -9.33 -4.44 2.86
C MET A 131 -9.98 -4.86 4.18
N ARG A 132 -9.19 -5.46 5.04
CA ARG A 132 -9.56 -5.75 6.44
C ARG A 132 -8.65 -4.97 7.37
N ILE A 133 -9.27 -4.27 8.33
CA ILE A 133 -8.60 -3.44 9.33
C ILE A 133 -8.93 -3.97 10.71
N ASN A 134 -7.91 -4.27 11.49
CA ASN A 134 -8.05 -4.73 12.88
C ASN A 134 -7.36 -3.74 13.81
N LYS A 135 -8.10 -3.20 14.78
CA LYS A 135 -7.56 -2.37 15.85
C LYS A 135 -7.36 -3.22 17.10
N PRO A 136 -6.14 -3.40 17.62
CA PRO A 136 -5.87 -4.31 18.72
C PRO A 136 -6.55 -3.89 20.03
N ASP A 137 -6.58 -2.57 20.29
CA ASP A 137 -7.08 -2.04 21.57
C ASP A 137 -8.61 -1.99 21.70
N SER A 138 -9.34 -2.26 20.64
CA SER A 138 -10.79 -2.08 20.61
C SER A 138 -11.57 -3.30 20.15
N GLU A 139 -10.89 -4.40 19.81
CA GLU A 139 -11.48 -5.56 19.14
C GLU A 139 -12.33 -5.19 17.90
N GLN A 140 -12.14 -3.94 17.42
CA GLN A 140 -12.86 -3.46 16.25
C GLN A 140 -12.26 -4.06 14.99
N GLN A 141 -13.13 -4.63 14.18
CA GLN A 141 -12.81 -5.08 12.85
C GLN A 141 -13.65 -4.29 11.85
N LEU A 142 -12.98 -3.68 10.88
CA LEU A 142 -13.61 -2.97 9.77
C LEU A 142 -13.17 -3.63 8.47
N GLU A 143 -14.11 -3.87 7.58
CA GLU A 143 -13.87 -4.48 6.28
C GLU A 143 -14.57 -3.68 5.19
N GLY A 144 -14.04 -3.70 3.99
CA GLY A 144 -14.69 -3.08 2.84
C GLY A 144 -13.85 -3.07 1.59
N ASP A 145 -14.44 -2.56 0.51
CA ASP A 145 -13.80 -2.41 -0.78
C ASP A 145 -13.17 -1.03 -0.89
N ARG A 146 -12.10 -0.93 -1.66
CA ARG A 146 -11.43 0.33 -1.98
C ARG A 146 -11.07 1.17 -0.75
N PHE A 147 -9.86 1.04 -0.37
CA PHE A 147 -9.22 1.75 0.73
C PHE A 147 -8.40 2.93 0.21
N ARG A 148 -8.39 4.04 0.95
CA ARG A 148 -7.47 5.18 0.77
C ARG A 148 -7.04 5.69 2.13
N SER A 149 -5.78 6.14 2.24
CA SER A 149 -5.21 6.65 3.48
C SER A 149 -4.11 7.67 3.20
N ASN A 150 -3.82 8.51 4.20
CA ASN A 150 -2.55 9.22 4.27
C ASN A 150 -1.39 8.22 4.47
N GLU A 151 -0.15 8.68 4.26
CA GLU A 151 1.05 7.83 4.39
C GLU A 151 1.24 7.29 5.81
N GLU A 152 0.85 8.04 6.85
CA GLU A 152 0.97 7.64 8.24
C GLU A 152 -0.05 6.58 8.65
N MET A 153 -1.03 6.25 7.80
CA MET A 153 -2.11 5.29 8.07
C MET A 153 -2.96 5.66 9.29
N THR A 154 -3.08 6.95 9.57
CA THR A 154 -3.85 7.51 10.69
C THR A 154 -5.21 8.06 10.29
N ASP A 155 -5.31 8.52 9.05
CA ASP A 155 -6.55 9.02 8.44
C ASP A 155 -6.85 8.18 7.21
N TYR A 156 -7.90 7.36 7.28
CA TYR A 156 -8.24 6.43 6.22
C TYR A 156 -9.73 6.35 5.96
N HIS A 157 -10.04 6.03 4.72
CA HIS A 157 -11.39 5.90 4.19
C HIS A 157 -11.54 4.54 3.50
N ILE A 158 -12.66 3.87 3.77
CA ILE A 158 -13.00 2.59 3.17
C ILE A 158 -14.43 2.67 2.61
N THR A 159 -14.63 2.17 1.39
CA THR A 159 -15.93 2.17 0.72
C THR A 159 -16.64 0.83 0.94
N SER A 160 -17.97 0.86 0.98
CA SER A 160 -18.80 -0.35 1.21
C SER A 160 -18.41 -1.08 2.50
N SER A 161 -18.17 -0.29 3.56
CA SER A 161 -17.67 -0.83 4.81
C SER A 161 -18.73 -1.62 5.57
N SER A 162 -18.31 -2.72 6.16
CA SER A 162 -18.99 -3.44 7.22
C SER A 162 -18.01 -3.61 8.39
N GLY A 163 -18.53 -3.66 9.60
CA GLY A 163 -17.64 -3.78 10.75
C GLY A 163 -18.33 -4.39 11.95
N PHE A 164 -17.54 -4.97 12.82
CA PHE A 164 -17.92 -5.44 14.13
C PHE A 164 -17.30 -4.54 15.18
N THR A 165 -18.15 -4.00 16.06
CA THR A 165 -17.72 -3.30 17.27
C THR A 165 -18.28 -4.06 18.45
N PRO A 166 -17.46 -4.63 19.34
CA PRO A 166 -17.97 -5.29 20.54
C PRO A 166 -18.69 -4.25 21.41
N VAL A 167 -19.93 -4.53 21.76
CA VAL A 167 -20.68 -3.73 22.71
C VAL A 167 -20.28 -4.21 24.09
N SER A 168 -19.66 -3.33 24.89
CA SER A 168 -19.47 -3.62 26.31
C SER A 168 -20.84 -3.67 26.98
N ASP A 169 -21.24 -4.82 27.45
CA ASP A 169 -22.41 -5.01 28.30
C ASP A 169 -22.15 -4.34 29.66
N SER A 170 -22.30 -3.04 29.71
CA SER A 170 -22.28 -2.27 30.94
C SER A 170 -23.47 -1.33 30.93
N GLU A 171 -24.50 -1.76 31.65
CA GLU A 171 -25.73 -1.11 32.14
C GLU A 171 -27.02 -1.40 31.38
N PRO A 172 -28.07 -1.84 32.13
CA PRO A 172 -29.39 -2.02 31.58
C PRO A 172 -30.08 -0.67 31.49
N GLN A 173 -30.20 -0.10 30.29
CA GLN A 173 -31.09 1.01 30.05
C GLN A 173 -32.49 0.51 29.70
N GLN A 174 -33.43 1.05 30.45
CA GLN A 174 -34.88 0.85 30.41
C GLN A 174 -35.43 0.85 28.98
N GLU A 175 -36.23 -0.18 28.75
CA GLU A 175 -37.12 -0.32 27.62
C GLU A 175 -38.07 0.89 27.50
N THR A 176 -37.99 1.58 26.38
CA THR A 176 -39.11 2.28 25.79
C THR A 176 -39.44 1.67 24.44
N SER A 177 -40.64 1.18 24.35
CA SER A 177 -41.30 0.42 23.31
C SER A 177 -41.18 1.02 21.88
N PRO A 178 -41.19 0.20 20.81
CA PRO A 178 -40.89 0.64 19.46
C PRO A 178 -42.14 1.06 18.69
N GLU A 179 -41.95 2.06 17.85
CA GLU A 179 -42.84 2.31 16.71
C GLU A 179 -42.07 2.03 15.42
N PRO A 180 -42.68 1.35 14.41
CA PRO A 180 -41.97 0.88 13.25
C PRO A 180 -42.00 1.92 12.13
N ALA A 181 -40.84 2.28 11.62
CA ALA A 181 -40.76 2.97 10.32
C ALA A 181 -39.67 2.33 9.45
N ALA A 182 -40.16 1.80 8.33
CA ALA A 182 -39.39 1.30 7.24
C ALA A 182 -38.52 2.41 6.59
N GLY A 183 -37.28 2.08 6.28
CA GLY A 183 -36.40 2.96 5.51
C GLY A 183 -35.06 2.32 5.29
N VAL A 184 -34.93 1.55 4.20
CA VAL A 184 -33.65 1.09 3.69
C VAL A 184 -32.91 2.34 3.19
N SER A 185 -31.89 2.77 3.90
CA SER A 185 -30.93 3.75 3.42
C SER A 185 -29.61 3.08 3.11
N LYS A 186 -29.23 3.17 1.84
CA LYS A 186 -27.94 2.75 1.28
C LYS A 186 -26.85 3.72 1.72
N ALA A 187 -25.73 3.11 2.06
CA ALA A 187 -24.36 3.63 1.94
C ALA A 187 -24.11 5.01 2.56
N ASP A 188 -23.63 5.00 3.77
CA ASP A 188 -22.89 6.15 4.27
C ASP A 188 -21.43 5.80 4.53
N THR A 189 -20.60 6.66 3.99
CA THR A 189 -19.15 6.66 4.03
C THR A 189 -18.71 7.07 5.42
N THR A 190 -18.08 6.18 6.18
CA THR A 190 -17.58 6.51 7.51
C THR A 190 -16.13 6.97 7.44
N VAL A 191 -15.88 8.22 7.73
CA VAL A 191 -14.54 8.77 7.97
C VAL A 191 -14.20 8.57 9.44
N VAL A 192 -13.20 7.76 9.75
CA VAL A 192 -12.73 7.56 11.12
C VAL A 192 -11.39 8.28 11.29
N ARG A 193 -11.41 9.34 12.12
CA ARG A 193 -10.21 10.07 12.53
C ARG A 193 -9.76 9.56 13.89
N ALA A 194 -8.51 9.11 14.00
CA ALA A 194 -7.92 8.66 15.25
C ALA A 194 -7.70 9.83 16.23
N PRO A 195 -7.97 9.66 17.53
CA PRO A 195 -7.67 10.69 18.52
C PRO A 195 -6.17 10.80 18.79
N ASN A 196 -5.64 12.00 18.69
CA ASN A 196 -4.26 12.35 19.01
C ASN A 196 -4.05 12.19 20.52
N LYS A 197 -3.40 11.11 20.97
CA LYS A 197 -3.02 10.92 22.36
C LYS A 197 -1.53 11.21 22.54
N PRO A 198 -1.13 12.09 23.46
CA PRO A 198 0.29 12.34 23.73
C PRO A 198 0.94 11.10 24.40
N ILE A 199 2.12 10.76 23.95
CA ILE A 199 2.92 9.64 24.43
C ILE A 199 3.60 10.03 25.75
N PRO A 200 3.54 9.22 26.81
CA PRO A 200 4.32 9.47 28.02
C PRO A 200 5.80 9.21 27.76
N SER A 201 6.59 10.25 27.92
CA SER A 201 8.05 10.18 27.95
C SER A 201 8.51 9.68 29.31
N SER A 202 8.87 8.40 29.45
CA SER A 202 9.82 7.95 30.48
C SER A 202 10.22 6.49 30.23
N ILE A 203 11.39 6.28 29.64
CA ILE A 203 12.19 5.11 29.94
C ILE A 203 13.49 5.60 30.57
N HIS A 204 13.57 5.51 31.90
CA HIS A 204 14.79 5.65 32.66
C HIS A 204 15.64 4.41 32.33
N ARG A 205 16.86 4.66 31.85
CA ARG A 205 17.94 3.66 31.85
C ARG A 205 18.50 3.54 33.30
N GLN A 206 18.59 2.34 33.75
CA GLN A 206 19.65 1.88 34.65
C GLN A 206 20.54 0.91 33.90
#